data_eff8cad4f647e94f3d1edc39112133b5
#
_entry.id   eff8cad4f647e94f3d1edc39112133b5
#
_cell.length_a   1.000
_cell.length_b   1.000
_cell.length_c   1.000
_cell.angle_alpha   90.00
_cell.angle_beta   90.00
_cell.angle_gamma   90.00
#
_symmetry.space_group_name_H-M   'P 1'
#
loop_
_entity.id
_entity.type
_entity.pdbx_description
1 polymer ?
#
loop_
_entity_poly.entity_id
_entity_poly.type
_entity_poly.pdbx_seq_one_letter_code
_entity_poly.pdbx_strand_id
1 'polypeptide(L)'
;PPENIKKIAKIAKKYDLIVIADEIYADLIYENHEHLSIGSLENMKERTLTLNGFSKTYAMTGWRIGYIAGPQDIVTKMTEVRHALSINSCTFSQYGALAALEGPQEAVQKMKEEYDLRRKFCMKALDDIGFTYGDPGGAFYIYTNVTNSGLTASHFCKNLLQKTGVLLFPGTLFGDTEDKYIRLSYLQPIDKIEESMNRIKRFLKL
;
A
#
# COMPACT_ATOMS: atom_id res chain seq x y z
N PRO A 1 -11.75 5.27 2.83
CA PRO A 1 -13.02 4.97 3.51
C PRO A 1 -14.11 4.60 2.49
N PRO A 2 -15.04 3.67 2.81
CA PRO A 2 -16.09 3.20 1.90
C PRO A 2 -16.94 4.33 1.31
N GLU A 3 -17.24 5.37 2.07
CA GLU A 3 -18.01 6.53 1.61
C GLU A 3 -17.31 7.32 0.49
N ASN A 4 -15.98 7.37 0.48
CA ASN A 4 -15.21 7.98 -0.61
C ASN A 4 -15.24 7.11 -1.87
N ILE A 5 -15.17 5.81 -1.74
CA ILE A 5 -15.34 4.86 -2.85
C ILE A 5 -16.72 5.02 -3.49
N LYS A 6 -17.79 5.15 -2.68
CA LYS A 6 -19.14 5.42 -3.17
C LYS A 6 -19.26 6.77 -3.90
N LYS A 7 -18.54 7.81 -3.44
CA LYS A 7 -18.49 9.12 -4.16
C LYS A 7 -17.77 8.98 -5.50
N ILE A 8 -16.64 8.28 -5.55
CA ILE A 8 -15.89 8.00 -6.79
C ILE A 8 -16.78 7.24 -7.78
N ALA A 9 -17.49 6.21 -7.32
CA ALA A 9 -18.42 5.45 -8.17
C ALA A 9 -19.53 6.33 -8.78
N LYS A 10 -20.09 7.29 -8.01
CA LYS A 10 -21.08 8.25 -8.54
C LYS A 10 -20.47 9.13 -9.64
N ILE A 11 -19.23 9.60 -9.45
CA ILE A 11 -18.52 10.43 -10.44
C ILE A 11 -18.25 9.60 -11.69
N ALA A 12 -17.74 8.37 -11.55
CA ALA A 12 -17.45 7.48 -12.67
C ALA A 12 -18.71 7.19 -13.51
N LYS A 13 -19.85 6.94 -12.86
CA LYS A 13 -21.12 6.74 -13.56
C LYS A 13 -21.59 8.02 -14.26
N LYS A 14 -21.49 9.17 -13.60
CA LYS A 14 -21.94 10.46 -14.16
C LYS A 14 -21.19 10.86 -15.44
N TYR A 15 -19.89 10.58 -15.50
CA TYR A 15 -19.00 10.99 -16.59
C TYR A 15 -18.60 9.82 -17.50
N ASP A 16 -19.26 8.68 -17.37
CA ASP A 16 -19.00 7.46 -18.14
C ASP A 16 -17.51 7.04 -18.15
N LEU A 17 -16.89 7.07 -16.98
CA LEU A 17 -15.47 6.77 -16.84
C LEU A 17 -15.23 5.27 -16.65
N ILE A 18 -14.14 4.77 -17.23
CA ILE A 18 -13.54 3.48 -16.85
C ILE A 18 -12.75 3.68 -15.55
N VAL A 19 -12.88 2.75 -14.63
CA VAL A 19 -12.17 2.76 -13.35
C VAL A 19 -11.12 1.66 -13.34
N ILE A 20 -9.89 2.01 -13.02
CA ILE A 20 -8.82 1.05 -12.70
C ILE A 20 -8.61 1.10 -11.18
N ALA A 21 -8.97 0.03 -10.49
CA ALA A 21 -8.87 -0.09 -9.03
C ALA A 21 -7.70 -1.02 -8.68
N ASP A 22 -6.62 -0.47 -8.12
CA ASP A 22 -5.53 -1.27 -7.57
C ASP A 22 -5.87 -1.64 -6.13
N GLU A 23 -6.27 -2.90 -5.94
CA GLU A 23 -6.72 -3.45 -4.65
C GLU A 23 -5.68 -4.41 -4.03
N ILE A 24 -4.40 -4.23 -4.37
CA ILE A 24 -3.30 -5.11 -3.93
C ILE A 24 -3.16 -5.20 -2.40
N TYR A 25 -3.73 -4.27 -1.65
CA TYR A 25 -3.74 -4.22 -0.19
C TYR A 25 -5.10 -4.56 0.43
N ALA A 26 -6.05 -5.10 -0.32
CA ALA A 26 -7.42 -5.37 0.14
C ALA A 26 -7.50 -6.19 1.45
N ASP A 27 -6.58 -7.15 1.63
CA ASP A 27 -6.54 -8.03 2.81
C ASP A 27 -5.70 -7.45 3.98
N LEU A 28 -4.89 -6.41 3.72
CA LEU A 28 -4.08 -5.76 4.73
C LEU A 28 -4.78 -4.52 5.27
N ILE A 29 -5.89 -4.74 5.94
CA ILE A 29 -6.75 -3.72 6.57
C ILE A 29 -6.79 -4.00 8.07
N TYR A 30 -6.72 -2.95 8.89
CA TYR A 30 -6.57 -3.05 10.34
C TYR A 30 -7.77 -2.49 11.08
N GLU A 31 -8.02 -3.03 12.28
CA GLU A 31 -9.02 -2.55 13.22
C GLU A 31 -10.43 -2.44 12.60
N ASN A 32 -11.06 -1.28 12.74
CA ASN A 32 -12.45 -1.01 12.30
C ASN A 32 -12.55 -0.56 10.83
N HIS A 33 -11.46 -0.68 10.06
CA HIS A 33 -11.48 -0.33 8.64
C HIS A 33 -11.98 -1.51 7.81
N GLU A 34 -12.68 -1.19 6.74
CA GLU A 34 -13.21 -2.16 5.80
C GLU A 34 -12.74 -1.83 4.38
N HIS A 35 -12.39 -2.86 3.63
CA HIS A 35 -12.18 -2.74 2.20
C HIS A 35 -13.52 -2.81 1.46
N LEU A 36 -13.75 -1.86 0.57
CA LEU A 36 -14.89 -1.87 -0.35
C LEU A 36 -14.34 -1.83 -1.77
N SER A 37 -14.47 -2.94 -2.49
CA SER A 37 -14.16 -2.95 -3.92
C SER A 37 -15.16 -2.08 -4.68
N ILE A 38 -14.66 -1.13 -5.46
CA ILE A 38 -15.53 -0.27 -6.27
C ILE A 38 -16.28 -1.06 -7.34
N GLY A 39 -15.69 -2.15 -7.86
CA GLY A 39 -16.31 -3.04 -8.83
C GLY A 39 -17.50 -3.83 -8.29
N SER A 40 -17.66 -3.94 -6.95
CA SER A 40 -18.79 -4.60 -6.31
C SER A 40 -20.03 -3.71 -6.19
N LEU A 41 -19.89 -2.40 -6.44
CA LEU A 41 -21.00 -1.47 -6.36
C LEU A 41 -21.91 -1.58 -7.59
N GLU A 42 -23.19 -1.21 -7.38
CA GLU A 42 -24.21 -1.24 -8.43
C GLU A 42 -23.80 -0.44 -9.67
N ASN A 43 -23.89 -1.07 -10.86
CA ASN A 43 -23.51 -0.52 -12.16
C ASN A 43 -22.03 -0.10 -12.28
N MET A 44 -21.14 -0.73 -11.47
CA MET A 44 -19.70 -0.51 -11.58
C MET A 44 -18.94 -1.68 -12.20
N LYS A 45 -19.51 -2.89 -12.19
CA LYS A 45 -18.87 -4.09 -12.74
C LYS A 45 -18.49 -3.94 -14.22
N GLU A 46 -19.34 -3.29 -15.00
CA GLU A 46 -19.20 -3.11 -16.45
C GLU A 46 -18.18 -2.03 -16.84
N ARG A 47 -17.61 -1.32 -15.85
CA ARG A 47 -16.66 -0.23 -16.05
C ARG A 47 -15.45 -0.27 -15.15
N THR A 48 -15.28 -1.33 -14.34
CA THR A 48 -14.17 -1.44 -13.42
C THR A 48 -13.21 -2.56 -13.81
N LEU A 49 -11.93 -2.23 -13.83
CA LEU A 49 -10.81 -3.18 -13.89
C LEU A 49 -10.22 -3.25 -12.48
N THR A 50 -10.46 -4.33 -11.77
CA THR A 50 -9.89 -4.58 -10.45
C THR A 50 -8.57 -5.32 -10.59
N LEU A 51 -7.48 -4.69 -10.15
CA LEU A 51 -6.15 -5.28 -10.09
C LEU A 51 -5.91 -5.83 -8.70
N ASN A 52 -5.46 -7.06 -8.62
CA ASN A 52 -5.04 -7.65 -7.35
C ASN A 52 -3.92 -8.67 -7.60
N GLY A 53 -3.36 -9.25 -6.54
CA GLY A 53 -2.29 -10.21 -6.68
C GLY A 53 -1.80 -10.76 -5.34
N PHE A 54 -0.74 -11.53 -5.43
CA PHE A 54 -0.24 -12.35 -4.33
C PHE A 54 0.93 -11.70 -3.59
N SER A 55 1.44 -10.61 -4.14
CA SER A 55 2.67 -9.97 -3.65
C SER A 55 2.59 -9.49 -2.20
N LYS A 56 1.42 -9.02 -1.76
CA LYS A 56 1.25 -8.38 -0.45
C LYS A 56 0.55 -9.32 0.54
N THR A 57 -0.63 -9.80 0.22
CA THR A 57 -1.42 -10.72 1.06
C THR A 57 -0.66 -11.99 1.40
N TYR A 58 0.09 -12.55 0.44
CA TYR A 58 0.81 -13.81 0.61
C TYR A 58 2.33 -13.66 0.70
N ALA A 59 2.84 -12.42 0.84
CA ALA A 59 4.29 -12.13 0.86
C ALA A 59 5.05 -12.68 -0.36
N MET A 60 4.39 -12.80 -1.53
CA MET A 60 4.90 -13.41 -2.76
C MET A 60 5.44 -12.37 -3.76
N THR A 61 6.16 -11.34 -3.28
CA THR A 61 6.65 -10.25 -4.14
C THR A 61 7.58 -10.74 -5.26
N GLY A 62 8.43 -11.71 -4.97
CA GLY A 62 9.38 -12.30 -5.92
C GLY A 62 8.74 -13.22 -6.97
N TRP A 63 7.53 -13.70 -6.75
CA TRP A 63 6.82 -14.62 -7.65
C TRP A 63 6.25 -13.93 -8.89
N ARG A 64 6.13 -12.62 -8.87
CA ARG A 64 5.66 -11.78 -9.98
C ARG A 64 4.33 -12.25 -10.57
N ILE A 65 3.34 -12.49 -9.73
CA ILE A 65 2.02 -12.98 -10.11
C ILE A 65 0.90 -12.08 -9.55
N GLY A 66 -0.08 -11.79 -10.39
CA GLY A 66 -1.27 -11.03 -10.07
C GLY A 66 -2.33 -11.27 -11.14
N TYR A 67 -3.48 -10.66 -10.97
CA TYR A 67 -4.61 -10.82 -11.89
C TYR A 67 -5.40 -9.51 -12.02
N ILE A 68 -6.15 -9.44 -13.11
CA ILE A 68 -7.11 -8.36 -13.37
C ILE A 68 -8.47 -9.01 -13.59
N ALA A 69 -9.49 -8.49 -12.92
CA ALA A 69 -10.89 -8.84 -13.14
C ALA A 69 -11.63 -7.62 -13.70
N GLY A 70 -12.48 -7.82 -14.71
CA GLY A 70 -13.21 -6.72 -15.34
C GLY A 70 -14.07 -7.15 -16.51
N PRO A 71 -14.62 -6.19 -17.29
CA PRO A 71 -15.42 -6.46 -18.47
C PRO A 71 -14.67 -7.33 -19.49
N GLN A 72 -15.36 -8.34 -20.01
CA GLN A 72 -14.75 -9.37 -20.86
C GLN A 72 -14.09 -8.81 -22.11
N ASP A 73 -14.73 -7.85 -22.77
CA ASP A 73 -14.22 -7.19 -23.97
C ASP A 73 -12.89 -6.48 -23.72
N ILE A 74 -12.78 -5.75 -22.61
CA ILE A 74 -11.54 -5.06 -22.21
C ILE A 74 -10.46 -6.08 -21.84
N VAL A 75 -10.79 -7.07 -20.98
CA VAL A 75 -9.83 -8.10 -20.55
C VAL A 75 -9.33 -8.94 -21.72
N THR A 76 -10.18 -9.22 -22.72
CA THR A 76 -9.77 -9.90 -23.94
C THR A 76 -8.70 -9.10 -24.68
N LYS A 77 -8.89 -7.80 -24.89
CA LYS A 77 -7.91 -6.93 -25.53
C LYS A 77 -6.61 -6.80 -24.72
N MET A 78 -6.72 -6.68 -23.42
CA MET A 78 -5.54 -6.69 -22.53
C MET A 78 -4.76 -8.00 -22.64
N THR A 79 -5.46 -9.14 -22.79
CA THR A 79 -4.82 -10.45 -22.95
C THR A 79 -4.07 -10.56 -24.29
N GLU A 80 -4.63 -10.02 -25.39
CA GLU A 80 -3.96 -9.93 -26.69
C GLU A 80 -2.65 -9.13 -26.57
N VAL A 81 -2.69 -7.94 -25.94
CA VAL A 81 -1.51 -7.10 -25.72
C VAL A 81 -0.48 -7.79 -24.83
N ARG A 82 -0.93 -8.39 -23.72
CA ARG A 82 -0.05 -9.13 -22.82
C ARG A 82 0.65 -10.29 -23.55
N HIS A 83 -0.08 -11.03 -24.39
CA HIS A 83 0.49 -12.13 -25.15
C HIS A 83 1.65 -11.65 -26.04
N ALA A 84 1.49 -10.49 -26.70
CA ALA A 84 2.54 -9.90 -27.51
C ALA A 84 3.77 -9.45 -26.70
N LEU A 85 3.57 -9.02 -25.43
CA LEU A 85 4.64 -8.52 -24.57
C LEU A 85 5.39 -9.61 -23.78
N SER A 86 4.69 -10.63 -23.29
CA SER A 86 5.26 -11.60 -22.34
C SER A 86 4.73 -13.02 -22.49
N ILE A 87 3.97 -13.31 -23.56
CA ILE A 87 3.32 -14.60 -23.86
C ILE A 87 2.46 -15.08 -22.68
N ASN A 88 3.08 -15.49 -21.55
CA ASN A 88 2.38 -16.05 -20.41
C ASN A 88 3.08 -15.71 -19.09
N SER A 89 2.33 -15.74 -17.98
CA SER A 89 2.90 -15.71 -16.65
C SER A 89 3.59 -17.03 -16.34
N CYS A 90 4.64 -17.00 -15.53
CA CYS A 90 5.40 -18.19 -15.17
C CYS A 90 4.49 -19.28 -14.57
N THR A 91 4.53 -20.49 -15.12
CA THR A 91 3.63 -21.60 -14.77
C THR A 91 3.75 -21.99 -13.30
N PHE A 92 4.95 -22.13 -12.75
CA PHE A 92 5.09 -22.48 -11.34
C PHE A 92 4.61 -21.37 -10.40
N SER A 93 4.70 -20.09 -10.81
CA SER A 93 4.10 -18.99 -10.05
C SER A 93 2.57 -19.09 -10.01
N GLN A 94 1.93 -19.54 -11.08
CA GLN A 94 0.50 -19.77 -11.11
C GLN A 94 0.08 -20.91 -10.17
N TYR A 95 0.81 -22.04 -10.15
CA TYR A 95 0.57 -23.12 -9.19
C TYR A 95 0.83 -22.68 -7.74
N GLY A 96 1.87 -21.86 -7.50
CA GLY A 96 2.11 -21.26 -6.20
C GLY A 96 0.97 -20.34 -5.75
N ALA A 97 0.42 -19.55 -6.67
CA ALA A 97 -0.75 -18.69 -6.40
C ALA A 97 -2.00 -19.52 -6.09
N LEU A 98 -2.25 -20.59 -6.84
CA LEU A 98 -3.36 -21.52 -6.58
C LEU A 98 -3.23 -22.15 -5.18
N ALA A 99 -2.05 -22.66 -4.84
CA ALA A 99 -1.78 -23.23 -3.52
C ALA A 99 -1.97 -22.20 -2.38
N ALA A 100 -1.62 -20.92 -2.63
CA ALA A 100 -1.83 -19.84 -1.66
C ALA A 100 -3.33 -19.55 -1.43
N LEU A 101 -4.15 -19.63 -2.48
CA LEU A 101 -5.60 -19.41 -2.37
C LEU A 101 -6.33 -20.59 -1.72
N GLU A 102 -5.96 -21.81 -2.06
CA GLU A 102 -6.62 -23.04 -1.59
C GLU A 102 -6.07 -23.52 -0.24
N GLY A 103 -4.87 -23.08 0.11
CA GLY A 103 -4.19 -23.46 1.35
C GLY A 103 -4.71 -22.76 2.60
N PRO A 104 -4.15 -23.10 3.77
CA PRO A 104 -4.49 -22.49 5.04
C PRO A 104 -4.18 -20.99 5.05
N GLN A 105 -5.09 -20.18 5.62
CA GLN A 105 -4.95 -18.71 5.65
C GLN A 105 -4.34 -18.17 6.95
N GLU A 106 -3.97 -19.02 7.89
CA GLU A 106 -3.44 -18.65 9.20
C GLU A 106 -2.13 -17.84 9.09
N ALA A 107 -1.31 -18.15 8.07
CA ALA A 107 -0.07 -17.40 7.83
C ALA A 107 -0.35 -15.93 7.45
N VAL A 108 -1.39 -15.69 6.65
CA VAL A 108 -1.84 -14.34 6.28
C VAL A 108 -2.34 -13.60 7.51
N GLN A 109 -3.16 -14.26 8.35
CA GLN A 109 -3.68 -13.66 9.55
C GLN A 109 -2.57 -13.30 10.55
N LYS A 110 -1.62 -14.19 10.80
CA LYS A 110 -0.45 -13.93 11.67
C LYS A 110 0.40 -12.78 11.16
N MET A 111 0.64 -12.71 9.86
CA MET A 111 1.39 -11.60 9.24
C MET A 111 0.65 -10.27 9.41
N LYS A 112 -0.67 -10.26 9.24
CA LYS A 112 -1.51 -9.06 9.44
C LYS A 112 -1.47 -8.59 10.90
N GLU A 113 -1.56 -9.49 11.87
CA GLU A 113 -1.45 -9.18 13.29
C GLU A 113 -0.09 -8.58 13.63
N GLU A 114 1.00 -9.15 13.10
CA GLU A 114 2.35 -8.62 13.30
C GLU A 114 2.50 -7.22 12.68
N TYR A 115 1.94 -6.98 11.48
CA TYR A 115 1.94 -5.64 10.89
C TYR A 115 1.12 -4.64 11.69
N ASP A 116 0.01 -5.04 12.29
CA ASP A 116 -0.78 -4.16 13.15
C ASP A 116 -0.03 -3.76 14.42
N LEU A 117 0.70 -4.69 15.04
CA LEU A 117 1.59 -4.40 16.18
C LEU A 117 2.66 -3.37 15.80
N ARG A 118 3.34 -3.57 14.64
CA ARG A 118 4.36 -2.65 14.14
C ARG A 118 3.77 -1.29 13.77
N ARG A 119 2.58 -1.27 13.17
CA ARG A 119 1.83 -0.05 12.86
C ARG A 119 1.59 0.79 14.12
N LYS A 120 1.02 0.17 15.15
CA LYS A 120 0.74 0.83 16.46
C LYS A 120 2.01 1.35 17.12
N PHE A 121 3.08 0.56 17.07
CA PHE A 121 4.38 0.99 17.57
C PHE A 121 4.89 2.24 16.82
N CYS A 122 4.84 2.24 15.48
CA CYS A 122 5.24 3.38 14.67
C CYS A 122 4.40 4.62 14.94
N MET A 123 3.07 4.46 15.05
CA MET A 123 2.16 5.57 15.37
C MET A 123 2.55 6.23 16.69
N LYS A 124 2.71 5.43 17.76
CA LYS A 124 3.16 5.94 19.05
C LYS A 124 4.50 6.64 18.98
N ALA A 125 5.47 6.07 18.25
CA ALA A 125 6.80 6.68 18.11
C ALA A 125 6.77 8.00 17.33
N LEU A 126 5.87 8.13 16.35
CA LEU A 126 5.66 9.37 15.60
C LEU A 126 4.96 10.44 16.45
N ASP A 127 3.98 10.05 17.27
CA ASP A 127 3.33 10.94 18.25
C ASP A 127 4.35 11.48 19.25
N ASP A 128 5.23 10.63 19.80
CA ASP A 128 6.32 11.02 20.71
C ASP A 128 7.31 12.04 20.08
N ILE A 129 7.46 12.00 18.74
CA ILE A 129 8.30 12.94 17.99
C ILE A 129 7.54 14.24 17.67
N GLY A 130 6.21 14.24 17.78
CA GLY A 130 5.36 15.37 17.44
C GLY A 130 5.07 15.47 15.94
N PHE A 131 5.21 14.38 15.18
CA PHE A 131 4.82 14.33 13.79
C PHE A 131 3.35 13.97 13.63
N THR A 132 2.72 14.51 12.60
CA THR A 132 1.30 14.23 12.27
C THR A 132 1.19 13.33 11.05
N TYR A 133 0.15 12.52 11.00
CA TYR A 133 -0.12 11.57 9.90
C TYR A 133 -1.62 11.34 9.76
N GLY A 134 -2.04 10.90 8.58
CA GLY A 134 -3.38 10.37 8.38
C GLY A 134 -3.52 8.98 9.00
N ASP A 135 -4.73 8.58 9.33
CA ASP A 135 -5.01 7.25 9.89
C ASP A 135 -4.53 6.13 8.93
N PRO A 136 -3.52 5.31 9.31
CA PRO A 136 -2.98 4.26 8.47
C PRO A 136 -3.78 2.95 8.61
N GLY A 137 -5.07 2.99 8.25
CA GLY A 137 -6.00 1.86 8.38
C GLY A 137 -5.75 0.69 7.45
N GLY A 138 -4.75 0.73 6.57
CA GLY A 138 -4.40 -0.36 5.65
C GLY A 138 -2.97 -0.31 5.12
N ALA A 139 -2.59 -1.31 4.32
CA ALA A 139 -1.24 -1.52 3.80
C ALA A 139 -0.18 -1.68 4.91
N PHE A 140 1.06 -1.26 4.66
CA PHE A 140 2.16 -1.26 5.65
C PHE A 140 2.99 0.02 5.56
N TYR A 141 2.30 1.14 5.31
CA TYR A 141 2.92 2.47 5.22
C TYR A 141 2.22 3.46 6.16
N ILE A 142 2.98 4.44 6.64
CA ILE A 142 2.45 5.65 7.25
C ILE A 142 2.94 6.84 6.41
N TYR A 143 2.03 7.72 6.02
CA TYR A 143 2.34 8.94 5.30
C TYR A 143 2.33 10.09 6.31
N THR A 144 3.53 10.58 6.64
CA THR A 144 3.80 11.40 7.82
C THR A 144 4.24 12.79 7.41
N ASN A 145 3.64 13.81 8.01
CA ASN A 145 4.03 15.21 7.85
C ASN A 145 5.25 15.50 8.76
N VAL A 146 6.31 16.05 8.17
CA VAL A 146 7.57 16.35 8.87
C VAL A 146 7.87 17.84 8.98
N THR A 147 6.90 18.73 8.72
CA THR A 147 7.10 20.17 8.76
C THR A 147 7.59 20.68 10.10
N ASN A 148 7.23 20.02 11.21
CA ASN A 148 7.70 20.33 12.56
C ASN A 148 9.22 20.12 12.73
N SER A 149 9.89 19.42 11.81
CA SER A 149 11.36 19.31 11.79
C SER A 149 12.09 20.59 11.34
N GLY A 150 11.37 21.57 10.78
CA GLY A 150 11.92 22.75 10.15
C GLY A 150 12.57 22.50 8.79
N LEU A 151 12.45 21.28 8.25
CA LEU A 151 13.02 20.88 6.96
C LEU A 151 11.88 20.52 5.97
N THR A 152 12.16 20.63 4.68
CA THR A 152 11.33 19.99 3.66
C THR A 152 11.54 18.48 3.73
N ALA A 153 10.54 17.68 3.31
CA ALA A 153 10.62 16.22 3.37
C ALA A 153 11.80 15.65 2.58
N SER A 154 12.13 16.23 1.44
CA SER A 154 13.29 15.86 0.63
C SER A 154 14.61 16.09 1.38
N HIS A 155 14.77 17.26 1.99
CA HIS A 155 15.96 17.56 2.81
C HIS A 155 16.01 16.72 4.08
N PHE A 156 14.85 16.49 4.72
CA PHE A 156 14.74 15.60 5.87
C PHE A 156 15.25 14.20 5.55
N CYS A 157 14.70 13.56 4.50
CA CYS A 157 15.10 12.21 4.09
C CYS A 157 16.58 12.12 3.73
N LYS A 158 17.10 13.08 2.94
CA LYS A 158 18.50 13.11 2.53
C LYS A 158 19.44 13.24 3.74
N ASN A 159 19.19 14.23 4.61
CA ASN A 159 20.01 14.47 5.77
C ASN A 159 19.96 13.34 6.79
N LEU A 160 18.77 12.77 7.00
CA LEU A 160 18.56 11.63 7.89
C LEU A 160 19.37 10.42 7.41
N LEU A 161 19.28 10.08 6.13
CA LEU A 161 20.07 8.98 5.54
C LEU A 161 21.56 9.20 5.72
N GLN A 162 22.07 10.38 5.38
CA GLN A 162 23.50 10.70 5.46
C GLN A 162 24.04 10.68 6.89
N LYS A 163 23.27 11.16 7.86
CA LYS A 163 23.73 11.30 9.26
C LYS A 163 23.46 10.07 10.11
N THR A 164 22.46 9.28 9.77
CA THR A 164 21.98 8.20 10.68
C THR A 164 21.87 6.84 10.01
N GLY A 165 21.92 6.77 8.69
CA GLY A 165 21.69 5.54 7.91
C GLY A 165 20.22 5.11 7.85
N VAL A 166 19.27 5.92 8.31
CA VAL A 166 17.84 5.62 8.21
C VAL A 166 17.31 6.10 6.86
N LEU A 167 16.77 5.16 6.07
CA LEU A 167 16.20 5.41 4.74
C LEU A 167 14.69 5.57 4.84
N LEU A 168 14.20 6.75 4.49
CA LEU A 168 12.80 7.08 4.28
C LEU A 168 12.63 7.73 2.89
N PHE A 169 11.40 7.76 2.40
CA PHE A 169 11.11 8.29 1.07
C PHE A 169 10.30 9.58 1.17
N PRO A 170 10.75 10.69 0.51
CA PRO A 170 9.97 11.91 0.49
C PRO A 170 8.68 11.74 -0.32
N GLY A 171 7.63 12.43 0.09
CA GLY A 171 6.31 12.41 -0.53
C GLY A 171 6.30 12.89 -1.97
N THR A 172 7.29 13.69 -2.36
CA THR A 172 7.47 14.17 -3.74
C THR A 172 7.57 13.04 -4.77
N LEU A 173 8.05 11.85 -4.36
CA LEU A 173 8.05 10.65 -5.20
C LEU A 173 6.65 10.04 -5.38
N PHE A 174 5.66 10.51 -4.63
CA PHE A 174 4.29 9.98 -4.59
C PHE A 174 3.23 11.07 -4.81
N GLY A 175 3.63 12.23 -5.37
CA GLY A 175 2.71 13.30 -5.75
C GLY A 175 2.55 14.42 -4.71
N ASP A 176 3.33 14.44 -3.63
CA ASP A 176 3.38 15.58 -2.71
C ASP A 176 4.10 16.77 -3.39
N THR A 177 3.33 17.78 -3.81
CA THR A 177 3.87 18.99 -4.46
C THR A 177 4.40 20.01 -3.47
N GLU A 178 4.08 19.86 -2.17
CA GLU A 178 4.48 20.81 -1.12
C GLU A 178 5.75 20.36 -0.36
N ASP A 179 6.26 19.16 -0.65
CA ASP A 179 7.46 18.57 -0.03
C ASP A 179 7.39 18.54 1.52
N LYS A 180 6.20 18.18 2.05
CA LYS A 180 5.88 18.16 3.48
C LYS A 180 5.82 16.77 4.09
N TYR A 181 5.61 15.75 3.27
CA TYR A 181 5.34 14.40 3.73
C TYR A 181 6.48 13.44 3.42
N ILE A 182 6.63 12.46 4.28
CA ILE A 182 7.48 11.28 4.05
C ILE A 182 6.63 10.01 4.05
N ARG A 183 7.06 8.99 3.34
CA ARG A 183 6.52 7.65 3.44
C ARG A 183 7.44 6.77 4.26
N LEU A 184 6.92 6.29 5.39
CA LEU A 184 7.53 5.31 6.26
C LEU A 184 6.88 3.95 6.03
N SER A 185 7.67 2.88 5.99
CA SER A 185 7.15 1.50 5.99
C SER A 185 7.54 0.79 7.30
N TYR A 186 6.64 -0.04 7.83
CA TYR A 186 6.86 -0.80 9.07
C TYR A 186 7.07 -2.31 8.80
N LEU A 187 7.80 -2.62 7.71
CA LEU A 187 8.11 -4.00 7.31
C LEU A 187 9.21 -4.65 8.15
N GLN A 188 10.05 -3.85 8.79
CA GLN A 188 11.15 -4.34 9.63
C GLN A 188 10.63 -4.87 10.99
N PRO A 189 11.37 -5.77 11.65
CA PRO A 189 11.08 -6.15 13.02
C PRO A 189 11.06 -4.95 13.99
N ILE A 190 10.33 -5.05 15.09
CA ILE A 190 10.10 -3.95 16.03
C ILE A 190 11.42 -3.39 16.58
N ASP A 191 12.41 -4.23 16.89
CA ASP A 191 13.73 -3.79 17.38
C ASP A 191 14.44 -2.88 16.35
N LYS A 192 14.31 -3.16 15.06
CA LYS A 192 14.86 -2.33 13.97
C LYS A 192 14.09 -1.04 13.78
N ILE A 193 12.77 -1.09 13.94
CA ILE A 193 11.92 0.10 13.91
C ILE A 193 12.26 1.00 15.08
N GLU A 194 12.36 0.46 16.28
CA GLU A 194 12.73 1.18 17.50
C GLU A 194 14.10 1.87 17.35
N GLU A 195 15.10 1.14 16.90
CA GLU A 195 16.42 1.71 16.63
C GLU A 195 16.36 2.86 15.61
N SER A 196 15.56 2.70 14.55
CA SER A 196 15.36 3.74 13.55
C SER A 196 14.68 4.98 14.15
N MET A 197 13.65 4.81 14.96
CA MET A 197 12.96 5.91 15.65
C MET A 197 13.88 6.62 16.64
N ASN A 198 14.72 5.89 17.37
CA ASN A 198 15.72 6.47 18.26
C ASN A 198 16.78 7.28 17.49
N ARG A 199 17.17 6.84 16.28
CA ARG A 199 18.07 7.63 15.41
C ARG A 199 17.38 8.88 14.88
N ILE A 200 16.09 8.83 14.57
CA ILE A 200 15.30 10.00 14.16
C ILE A 200 15.21 11.01 15.32
N LYS A 201 14.90 10.56 16.54
CA LYS A 201 14.87 11.44 17.72
C LYS A 201 16.21 12.15 17.92
N ARG A 202 17.33 11.43 17.89
CA ARG A 202 18.68 12.01 18.02
C ARG A 202 18.99 13.01 16.88
N PHE A 203 18.56 12.70 15.65
CA PHE A 203 18.72 13.61 14.51
C PHE A 203 17.97 14.93 14.71
N LEU A 204 16.78 14.87 15.31
CA LEU A 204 15.94 16.03 15.65
C LEU A 204 16.37 16.73 16.95
N LYS A 205 17.32 16.17 17.71
CA LYS A 205 17.76 16.65 19.03
C LYS A 205 16.65 16.61 20.11
N LEU A 206 15.79 15.60 20.03
CA LEU A 206 14.73 15.30 21.00
C LEU A 206 15.20 14.28 22.05
#